data_67b2bc960552d854334a1a2bd9f9a9b5
#
_entry.id   67b2bc960552d854334a1a2bd9f9a9b5
#
_cell.length_a   1.000
_cell.length_b   1.000
_cell.length_c   1.000
_cell.angle_alpha   90.00
_cell.angle_beta   90.00
_cell.angle_gamma   90.00
#
_symmetry.space_group_name_H-M   'P 1'
#
loop_
_entity.id
_entity.type
_entity.pdbx_description
1 polymer ?
#
loop_
_entity_poly.entity_id
_entity_poly.type
_entity_poly.pdbx_seq_one_letter_code
_entity_poly.pdbx_strand_id
1 'polypeptide(L)'
;MNKYCIVSHYEIGSPLEKCYVEGLNISEDLLKSKNGKLFRGFRYTRIKDIFKNKNIGVYVILIDIPKDAITYEHIFDNVWYSDKIIVRQKLFLKDLATIKYLVNNGAILTDCCKYLLCWAAEKGYLDIIKYILNFDATLLSSDKSIKRISFDKLSLLKYLTKDESKFITLDDFNICMKLASLNGHNNIIQYLIELGEDIKEDKLGYCIRWACSSGHLQTFKYLIQMGASIEPHIEKCINLAYIYKHQHIVSYLKTIYNVNEYIVKCINTVFSNVESNEYLSVIEFLITAKVDGTILYNIMKIACIKGYIRTIKLLIGSGIKPDKTCLLLASTSLKSEVVNLIKSCCTMENKSVKSIKKKANEFVTLKHCIQDCW
;
A
#
# COMPACT_ATOMS: atom_id res chain seq x y z
N MET A 1 -32.36 -24.86 -1.94
CA MET A 1 -31.75 -23.54 -2.05
C MET A 1 -30.54 -23.54 -1.12
N ASN A 2 -29.32 -23.41 -1.62
CA ASN A 2 -28.10 -23.53 -0.82
C ASN A 2 -28.04 -22.36 0.17
N LYS A 3 -27.97 -22.66 1.46
CA LYS A 3 -27.94 -21.65 2.54
C LYS A 3 -26.52 -21.35 3.03
N TYR A 4 -25.55 -22.14 2.56
CA TYR A 4 -24.17 -22.13 3.08
C TYR A 4 -23.15 -22.02 1.96
N CYS A 5 -22.00 -21.42 2.29
CA CYS A 5 -20.88 -21.28 1.36
C CYS A 5 -19.55 -21.26 2.10
N ILE A 6 -18.49 -21.58 1.36
CA ILE A 6 -17.08 -21.43 1.76
C ILE A 6 -16.50 -20.30 0.92
N VAL A 7 -15.77 -19.41 1.57
CA VAL A 7 -15.01 -18.35 0.87
C VAL A 7 -13.54 -18.80 0.82
N SER A 8 -12.97 -18.88 -0.38
CA SER A 8 -11.55 -19.14 -0.59
C SER A 8 -10.81 -17.85 -0.91
N HIS A 9 -9.65 -17.69 -0.26
CA HIS A 9 -8.74 -16.55 -0.43
C HIS A 9 -7.59 -16.85 -1.39
N TYR A 10 -7.48 -18.09 -1.85
CA TYR A 10 -6.39 -18.54 -2.72
C TYR A 10 -6.88 -18.67 -4.16
N GLU A 11 -6.00 -18.34 -5.10
CA GLU A 11 -6.24 -18.58 -6.51
C GLU A 11 -6.28 -20.10 -6.82
N ILE A 12 -7.01 -20.47 -7.86
CA ILE A 12 -7.11 -21.87 -8.31
C ILE A 12 -5.72 -22.35 -8.70
N GLY A 13 -5.33 -23.52 -8.16
CA GLY A 13 -4.01 -24.10 -8.38
C GLY A 13 -2.91 -23.60 -7.44
N SER A 14 -3.24 -22.72 -6.48
CA SER A 14 -2.30 -22.38 -5.42
C SER A 14 -1.98 -23.61 -4.55
N PRO A 15 -0.72 -23.84 -4.13
CA PRO A 15 -0.35 -24.92 -3.21
C PRO A 15 -1.09 -24.86 -1.87
N LEU A 16 -1.64 -23.69 -1.52
CA LEU A 16 -2.41 -23.46 -0.29
C LEU A 16 -3.92 -23.62 -0.49
N GLU A 17 -4.37 -23.86 -1.73
CA GLU A 17 -5.78 -24.10 -2.03
C GLU A 17 -6.19 -25.47 -1.53
N LYS A 18 -7.22 -25.53 -0.66
CA LYS A 18 -7.89 -26.81 -0.38
C LYS A 18 -8.62 -27.28 -1.63
N CYS A 19 -8.25 -28.45 -2.13
CA CYS A 19 -8.93 -29.07 -3.27
C CYS A 19 -10.32 -29.55 -2.81
N TYR A 20 -11.36 -28.82 -3.21
CA TYR A 20 -12.75 -29.24 -3.05
C TYR A 20 -13.21 -29.95 -4.32
N VAL A 21 -13.66 -31.18 -4.18
CA VAL A 21 -14.21 -31.98 -5.28
C VAL A 21 -15.71 -31.76 -5.34
N GLU A 22 -16.29 -31.68 -6.54
CA GLU A 22 -17.74 -31.67 -6.69
C GLU A 22 -18.37 -32.90 -6.03
N GLY A 23 -19.46 -32.71 -5.28
CA GLY A 23 -20.09 -33.75 -4.48
C GLY A 23 -19.63 -33.79 -3.05
N LEU A 24 -19.61 -35.01 -2.46
CA LEU A 24 -19.30 -35.22 -1.05
C LEU A 24 -17.80 -35.07 -0.76
N ASN A 25 -17.49 -34.22 0.19
CA ASN A 25 -16.15 -34.06 0.77
C ASN A 25 -16.21 -34.39 2.26
N ILE A 26 -15.25 -35.18 2.75
CA ILE A 26 -15.09 -35.59 4.14
C ILE A 26 -13.76 -35.08 4.63
N SER A 27 -13.73 -34.46 5.81
CA SER A 27 -12.49 -33.91 6.41
C SER A 27 -12.04 -34.77 7.57
N GLU A 28 -10.77 -35.14 7.55
CA GLU A 28 -10.08 -35.76 8.67
C GLU A 28 -9.26 -34.73 9.48
N ASP A 29 -9.16 -33.51 9.00
CA ASP A 29 -8.38 -32.43 9.62
C ASP A 29 -8.93 -32.07 10.99
N LEU A 30 -8.04 -32.01 11.98
CA LEU A 30 -8.34 -31.50 13.33
C LEU A 30 -8.17 -29.97 13.33
N LEU A 31 -9.27 -29.27 13.55
CA LEU A 31 -9.28 -27.82 13.75
C LEU A 31 -9.35 -27.49 15.24
N LYS A 32 -8.61 -26.44 15.65
CA LYS A 32 -8.56 -26.01 17.06
C LYS A 32 -9.32 -24.70 17.21
N SER A 33 -10.32 -24.66 18.08
CA SER A 33 -11.02 -23.41 18.43
C SER A 33 -10.10 -22.48 19.22
N LYS A 34 -10.46 -21.18 19.28
CA LYS A 34 -9.77 -20.21 20.16
C LYS A 34 -9.74 -20.66 21.64
N ASN A 35 -10.68 -21.49 22.07
CA ASN A 35 -10.79 -22.02 23.43
C ASN A 35 -10.07 -23.39 23.59
N GLY A 36 -9.23 -23.78 22.62
CA GLY A 36 -8.46 -25.01 22.67
C GLY A 36 -9.26 -26.27 22.34
N LYS A 37 -10.56 -26.19 22.10
CA LYS A 37 -11.40 -27.34 21.76
C LYS A 37 -11.09 -27.78 20.32
N LEU A 38 -10.73 -29.06 20.16
CA LEU A 38 -10.45 -29.68 18.87
C LEU A 38 -11.78 -30.09 18.22
N PHE A 39 -11.94 -29.79 16.94
CA PHE A 39 -13.04 -30.27 16.10
C PHE A 39 -12.51 -30.53 14.69
N ARG A 40 -13.18 -31.42 13.97
CA ARG A 40 -12.84 -31.73 12.58
C ARG A 40 -13.76 -30.98 11.66
N GLY A 41 -13.26 -30.54 10.49
CA GLY A 41 -14.15 -30.15 9.45
C GLY A 41 -13.77 -28.97 8.56
N PHE A 42 -14.67 -28.67 7.68
CA PHE A 42 -14.63 -27.56 6.75
C PHE A 42 -15.22 -26.33 7.42
N ARG A 43 -14.52 -25.21 7.31
CA ARG A 43 -15.04 -23.90 7.75
C ARG A 43 -15.99 -23.34 6.71
N TYR A 44 -17.20 -22.98 7.10
CA TYR A 44 -18.20 -22.40 6.21
C TYR A 44 -19.01 -21.29 6.88
N THR A 45 -19.75 -20.51 6.08
CA THR A 45 -20.63 -19.46 6.55
C THR A 45 -22.01 -19.55 5.87
N ARG A 46 -22.99 -18.84 6.38
CA ARG A 46 -24.28 -18.66 5.69
C ARG A 46 -24.11 -17.62 4.59
N ILE A 47 -24.84 -17.77 3.47
CA ILE A 47 -24.82 -16.82 2.36
C ILE A 47 -25.16 -15.40 2.86
N LYS A 48 -26.10 -15.24 3.80
CA LYS A 48 -26.49 -13.94 4.36
C LYS A 48 -25.33 -13.20 5.02
N ASP A 49 -24.32 -13.90 5.52
CA ASP A 49 -23.20 -13.35 6.30
C ASP A 49 -21.88 -13.29 5.51
N ILE A 50 -21.90 -13.66 4.21
CA ILE A 50 -20.70 -13.83 3.39
C ILE A 50 -19.84 -12.56 3.32
N PHE A 51 -20.46 -11.39 3.24
CA PHE A 51 -19.78 -10.10 3.14
C PHE A 51 -19.43 -9.46 4.48
N LYS A 52 -19.76 -10.06 5.62
CA LYS A 52 -19.42 -9.55 6.95
C LYS A 52 -17.93 -9.63 7.27
N ASN A 53 -17.22 -10.51 6.60
CA ASN A 53 -15.77 -10.63 6.75
C ASN A 53 -15.04 -9.51 5.99
N LYS A 54 -14.08 -8.86 6.66
CA LYS A 54 -13.22 -7.82 6.04
C LYS A 54 -12.40 -8.35 4.86
N ASN A 55 -12.07 -9.64 4.86
CA ASN A 55 -11.33 -10.30 3.79
C ASN A 55 -12.32 -10.97 2.85
N ILE A 56 -12.59 -10.31 1.73
CA ILE A 56 -13.36 -10.88 0.63
C ILE A 56 -12.41 -11.74 -0.19
N GLY A 57 -12.78 -13.01 -0.39
CA GLY A 57 -11.95 -13.99 -1.07
C GLY A 57 -11.91 -13.83 -2.59
N VAL A 58 -11.34 -14.81 -3.27
CA VAL A 58 -11.25 -14.88 -4.73
C VAL A 58 -12.49 -15.52 -5.32
N TYR A 59 -12.99 -16.59 -4.67
CA TYR A 59 -14.20 -17.30 -5.10
C TYR A 59 -14.99 -17.83 -3.92
N VAL A 60 -16.24 -18.15 -4.17
CA VAL A 60 -17.17 -18.77 -3.23
C VAL A 60 -17.57 -20.16 -3.73
N ILE A 61 -17.62 -21.11 -2.82
CA ILE A 61 -18.09 -22.48 -3.07
C ILE A 61 -19.45 -22.61 -2.40
N LEU A 62 -20.48 -22.86 -3.18
CA LEU A 62 -21.81 -23.16 -2.66
C LEU A 62 -21.84 -24.60 -2.18
N ILE A 63 -22.32 -24.82 -0.96
CA ILE A 63 -22.33 -26.12 -0.30
C ILE A 63 -23.68 -26.43 0.32
N ASP A 64 -23.97 -27.74 0.43
CA ASP A 64 -24.99 -28.27 1.32
C ASP A 64 -24.32 -29.05 2.47
N ILE A 65 -24.97 -29.10 3.60
CA ILE A 65 -24.53 -29.87 4.76
C ILE A 65 -25.35 -31.16 4.82
N PRO A 66 -24.72 -32.36 4.73
CA PRO A 66 -25.42 -33.64 4.87
C PRO A 66 -26.15 -33.75 6.22
N LYS A 67 -27.24 -34.48 6.25
CA LYS A 67 -28.03 -34.68 7.49
C LYS A 67 -27.26 -35.41 8.57
N ASP A 68 -26.33 -36.26 8.18
CA ASP A 68 -25.46 -37.07 9.05
C ASP A 68 -24.12 -36.39 9.37
N ALA A 69 -23.94 -35.12 8.96
CA ALA A 69 -22.73 -34.38 9.25
C ALA A 69 -22.70 -33.87 10.69
N ILE A 70 -21.54 -33.96 11.32
CA ILE A 70 -21.28 -33.38 12.64
C ILE A 70 -20.93 -31.90 12.44
N THR A 71 -21.75 -31.00 12.97
CA THR A 71 -21.56 -29.57 12.83
C THR A 71 -21.25 -28.89 14.15
N TYR A 72 -20.42 -27.85 14.08
CA TYR A 72 -20.08 -27.01 15.22
C TYR A 72 -20.24 -25.53 14.84
N GLU A 73 -20.96 -24.77 15.67
CA GLU A 73 -21.11 -23.32 15.50
C GLU A 73 -20.08 -22.55 16.33
N HIS A 74 -19.34 -21.66 15.70
CA HIS A 74 -18.45 -20.75 16.41
C HIS A 74 -19.20 -19.46 16.72
N ILE A 75 -19.59 -19.30 17.99
CA ILE A 75 -20.56 -18.30 18.47
C ILE A 75 -20.16 -16.84 18.14
N PHE A 76 -18.85 -16.54 18.04
CA PHE A 76 -18.36 -15.16 17.92
C PHE A 76 -18.15 -14.66 16.49
N ASP A 77 -18.03 -15.54 15.48
CA ASP A 77 -17.58 -15.14 14.14
C ASP A 77 -18.62 -15.42 13.03
N ASN A 78 -19.83 -15.85 13.35
CA ASN A 78 -20.84 -16.32 12.36
C ASN A 78 -20.26 -17.39 11.40
N VAL A 79 -19.42 -18.26 11.94
CA VAL A 79 -18.72 -19.31 11.20
C VAL A 79 -19.11 -20.66 11.77
N TRP A 80 -19.33 -21.61 10.89
CA TRP A 80 -19.66 -22.99 11.23
C TRP A 80 -18.56 -23.91 10.70
N TYR A 81 -18.49 -25.08 11.28
CA TYR A 81 -17.59 -26.16 10.88
C TYR A 81 -18.39 -27.43 10.70
N SER A 82 -18.01 -28.26 9.71
CA SER A 82 -18.64 -29.54 9.43
C SER A 82 -17.59 -30.55 9.01
N ASP A 83 -17.68 -31.79 9.49
CA ASP A 83 -16.84 -32.88 9.06
C ASP A 83 -17.12 -33.32 7.62
N LYS A 84 -18.35 -33.04 7.12
CA LYS A 84 -18.80 -33.39 5.78
C LYS A 84 -19.48 -32.20 5.12
N ILE A 85 -19.22 -32.01 3.84
CA ILE A 85 -19.91 -31.03 3.00
C ILE A 85 -20.22 -31.62 1.63
N ILE A 86 -21.26 -31.16 0.97
CA ILE A 86 -21.55 -31.44 -0.45
C ILE A 86 -21.28 -30.20 -1.23
N VAL A 87 -20.24 -30.21 -2.05
CA VAL A 87 -19.90 -29.10 -2.96
C VAL A 87 -20.83 -29.12 -4.16
N ARG A 88 -21.48 -27.99 -4.43
CA ARG A 88 -22.43 -27.80 -5.53
C ARG A 88 -21.85 -27.03 -6.68
N GLN A 89 -21.28 -25.87 -6.39
CA GLN A 89 -20.79 -24.97 -7.43
C GLN A 89 -19.69 -24.06 -6.88
N LYS A 90 -18.74 -23.73 -7.74
CA LYS A 90 -17.69 -22.73 -7.49
C LYS A 90 -17.99 -21.50 -8.36
N LEU A 91 -18.03 -20.31 -7.74
CA LEU A 91 -18.33 -19.04 -8.36
C LEU A 91 -17.23 -18.02 -8.07
N PHE A 92 -16.80 -17.26 -9.08
CA PHE A 92 -15.77 -16.24 -8.89
C PHE A 92 -16.38 -14.94 -8.38
N LEU A 93 -15.83 -14.40 -7.27
CA LEU A 93 -16.33 -13.16 -6.67
C LEU A 93 -16.02 -11.92 -7.53
N LYS A 94 -15.04 -12.00 -8.43
CA LYS A 94 -14.75 -10.94 -9.41
C LYS A 94 -15.89 -10.71 -10.40
N ASP A 95 -16.75 -11.71 -10.61
CA ASP A 95 -17.85 -11.65 -11.56
C ASP A 95 -19.07 -10.98 -10.92
N LEU A 96 -19.52 -9.88 -11.49
CA LEU A 96 -20.72 -9.16 -10.99
C LEU A 96 -21.94 -10.07 -10.92
N ALA A 97 -22.08 -11.05 -11.84
CA ALA A 97 -23.16 -12.03 -11.81
C ALA A 97 -23.17 -12.85 -10.51
N THR A 98 -21.98 -13.19 -9.99
CA THR A 98 -21.85 -13.90 -8.70
C THR A 98 -22.31 -13.02 -7.53
N ILE A 99 -21.92 -11.75 -7.50
CA ILE A 99 -22.37 -10.81 -6.44
C ILE A 99 -23.90 -10.69 -6.48
N LYS A 100 -24.48 -10.47 -7.66
CA LYS A 100 -25.93 -10.42 -7.85
C LYS A 100 -26.63 -11.72 -7.41
N TYR A 101 -26.07 -12.88 -7.78
CA TYR A 101 -26.59 -14.18 -7.35
C TYR A 101 -26.62 -14.30 -5.83
N LEU A 102 -25.52 -13.95 -5.15
CA LEU A 102 -25.43 -14.02 -3.69
C LEU A 102 -26.44 -13.10 -3.03
N VAL A 103 -26.60 -11.87 -3.50
CA VAL A 103 -27.58 -10.90 -3.00
C VAL A 103 -29.00 -11.42 -3.19
N ASN A 104 -29.35 -11.94 -4.36
CA ASN A 104 -30.67 -12.53 -4.65
C ASN A 104 -30.96 -13.79 -3.81
N ASN A 105 -29.91 -14.45 -3.29
CA ASN A 105 -30.02 -15.60 -2.39
C ASN A 105 -29.86 -15.21 -0.90
N GLY A 106 -29.99 -13.93 -0.59
CA GLY A 106 -30.12 -13.42 0.77
C GLY A 106 -28.81 -12.93 1.42
N ALA A 107 -27.74 -12.74 0.63
CA ALA A 107 -26.53 -12.07 1.14
C ALA A 107 -26.87 -10.62 1.51
N ILE A 108 -26.49 -10.21 2.73
CA ILE A 108 -26.77 -8.88 3.25
C ILE A 108 -25.59 -7.97 2.87
N LEU A 109 -25.86 -6.94 2.07
CA LEU A 109 -24.85 -5.94 1.69
C LEU A 109 -24.77 -4.78 2.70
N THR A 110 -25.86 -4.42 3.37
CA THR A 110 -25.99 -3.19 4.15
C THR A 110 -24.83 -2.92 5.11
N ASP A 111 -24.45 -3.89 5.91
CA ASP A 111 -23.40 -3.72 6.94
C ASP A 111 -21.97 -3.85 6.39
N CYS A 112 -21.83 -4.23 5.13
CA CYS A 112 -20.57 -4.69 4.54
C CYS A 112 -20.24 -3.99 3.23
N CYS A 113 -21.10 -3.10 2.74
CA CYS A 113 -20.91 -2.36 1.48
C CYS A 113 -19.53 -1.73 1.40
N LYS A 114 -19.05 -1.10 2.49
CA LYS A 114 -17.72 -0.47 2.54
C LYS A 114 -16.57 -1.45 2.29
N TYR A 115 -16.64 -2.67 2.83
CA TYR A 115 -15.57 -3.66 2.64
C TYR A 115 -15.56 -4.19 1.21
N LEU A 116 -16.75 -4.47 0.67
CA LEU A 116 -16.87 -4.93 -0.71
C LEU A 116 -16.48 -3.82 -1.69
N LEU A 117 -16.83 -2.57 -1.41
CA LEU A 117 -16.45 -1.40 -2.19
C LEU A 117 -14.93 -1.21 -2.20
N CYS A 118 -14.29 -1.23 -1.03
CA CYS A 118 -12.82 -1.12 -0.91
C CYS A 118 -12.11 -2.26 -1.63
N TRP A 119 -12.58 -3.49 -1.47
CA TRP A 119 -12.04 -4.65 -2.16
C TRP A 119 -12.18 -4.53 -3.69
N ALA A 120 -13.33 -4.10 -4.18
CA ALA A 120 -13.54 -3.88 -5.60
C ALA A 120 -12.65 -2.76 -6.15
N ALA A 121 -12.43 -1.70 -5.38
CA ALA A 121 -11.51 -0.62 -5.73
C ALA A 121 -10.05 -1.07 -5.76
N GLU A 122 -9.63 -1.90 -4.79
CA GLU A 122 -8.30 -2.51 -4.76
C GLU A 122 -8.04 -3.43 -5.97
N LYS A 123 -9.04 -4.21 -6.36
CA LYS A 123 -8.91 -5.21 -7.43
C LYS A 123 -9.26 -4.72 -8.84
N GLY A 124 -9.77 -3.50 -8.97
CA GLY A 124 -10.10 -2.92 -10.29
C GLY A 124 -11.49 -3.27 -10.83
N TYR A 125 -12.42 -3.74 -9.98
CA TYR A 125 -13.75 -4.22 -10.40
C TYR A 125 -14.78 -3.08 -10.45
N LEU A 126 -14.70 -2.26 -11.50
CA LEU A 126 -15.56 -1.07 -11.66
C LEU A 126 -17.07 -1.43 -11.69
N ASP A 127 -17.43 -2.53 -12.32
CA ASP A 127 -18.84 -2.93 -12.43
C ASP A 127 -19.44 -3.29 -11.06
N ILE A 128 -18.66 -3.88 -10.19
CA ILE A 128 -19.07 -4.18 -8.81
C ILE A 128 -19.23 -2.88 -8.02
N ILE A 129 -18.32 -1.91 -8.18
CA ILE A 129 -18.42 -0.58 -7.55
C ILE A 129 -19.73 0.08 -7.98
N LYS A 130 -19.98 0.15 -9.29
CA LYS A 130 -21.24 0.71 -9.85
C LYS A 130 -22.48 0.03 -9.27
N TYR A 131 -22.43 -1.30 -9.17
CA TYR A 131 -23.55 -2.07 -8.61
C TYR A 131 -23.80 -1.74 -7.14
N ILE A 132 -22.76 -1.69 -6.31
CA ILE A 132 -22.87 -1.42 -4.88
C ILE A 132 -23.45 -0.01 -4.65
N LEU A 133 -22.91 1.00 -5.36
CA LEU A 133 -23.38 2.38 -5.23
C LEU A 133 -24.83 2.54 -5.67
N ASN A 134 -25.24 1.88 -6.76
CA ASN A 134 -26.64 1.89 -7.21
C ASN A 134 -27.56 1.09 -6.25
N PHE A 135 -27.06 0.02 -5.64
CA PHE A 135 -27.83 -0.80 -4.70
C PHE A 135 -28.14 -0.01 -3.40
N ASP A 136 -27.15 0.69 -2.86
CA ASP A 136 -27.32 1.56 -1.69
C ASP A 136 -28.36 2.65 -1.99
N ALA A 137 -28.29 3.27 -3.16
CA ALA A 137 -29.25 4.25 -3.61
C ALA A 137 -30.70 3.72 -3.71
N THR A 138 -30.88 2.44 -4.14
CA THR A 138 -32.22 1.84 -4.30
C THR A 138 -32.85 1.42 -2.97
N LEU A 139 -32.07 0.98 -2.00
CA LEU A 139 -32.57 0.66 -0.65
C LEU A 139 -33.14 1.89 0.04
N LEU A 140 -32.55 3.04 -0.20
CA LEU A 140 -32.94 4.32 0.36
C LEU A 140 -34.16 4.92 -0.33
N SER A 141 -34.41 4.55 -1.61
CA SER A 141 -35.63 4.96 -2.34
C SER A 141 -36.89 4.19 -1.90
N SER A 142 -36.76 3.15 -1.06
CA SER A 142 -37.90 2.46 -0.47
C SER A 142 -38.61 3.28 0.62
N ASP A 143 -37.99 4.33 1.12
CA ASP A 143 -38.65 5.33 1.95
C ASP A 143 -39.56 6.20 1.06
N LYS A 144 -40.87 6.14 1.32
CA LYS A 144 -41.93 6.79 0.51
C LYS A 144 -41.75 8.30 0.33
N SER A 145 -40.90 8.95 1.10
CA SER A 145 -40.56 10.37 1.01
C SER A 145 -39.55 10.69 -0.10
N ILE A 146 -38.82 9.68 -0.65
CA ILE A 146 -37.72 9.87 -1.59
C ILE A 146 -38.09 9.45 -3.04
N LYS A 147 -39.35 9.20 -3.31
CA LYS A 147 -39.89 8.60 -4.56
C LYS A 147 -39.64 9.38 -5.87
N ARG A 148 -38.87 10.48 -5.90
CA ARG A 148 -38.65 11.30 -7.12
C ARG A 148 -37.30 11.99 -7.14
N ILE A 149 -36.23 11.36 -6.75
CA ILE A 149 -34.91 11.89 -7.04
C ILE A 149 -34.42 11.16 -8.28
N SER A 150 -34.43 11.82 -9.42
CA SER A 150 -33.54 11.47 -10.51
C SER A 150 -32.14 11.64 -9.95
N PHE A 151 -31.45 10.54 -9.69
CA PHE A 151 -30.10 10.57 -9.12
C PHE A 151 -29.16 11.19 -10.15
N ASP A 152 -29.12 12.53 -10.17
CA ASP A 152 -27.96 13.22 -10.67
C ASP A 152 -26.81 12.99 -9.68
N LYS A 153 -25.59 13.03 -10.19
CA LYS A 153 -24.36 12.80 -9.45
C LYS A 153 -24.26 13.58 -8.13
N LEU A 154 -24.78 14.81 -8.13
CA LEU A 154 -24.74 15.75 -7.01
C LEU A 154 -25.66 15.34 -5.84
N SER A 155 -26.82 14.76 -6.16
CA SER A 155 -27.79 14.31 -5.17
C SER A 155 -27.29 13.09 -4.41
N LEU A 156 -26.56 12.16 -5.05
CA LEU A 156 -25.98 11.01 -4.40
C LEU A 156 -24.90 11.42 -3.38
N LEU A 157 -24.05 12.38 -3.73
CA LEU A 157 -23.00 12.88 -2.85
C LEU A 157 -23.56 13.71 -1.69
N LYS A 158 -24.46 14.64 -1.95
CA LYS A 158 -25.17 15.40 -0.89
C LYS A 158 -25.90 14.47 0.04
N TYR A 159 -26.39 13.36 -0.49
CA TYR A 159 -27.06 12.33 0.29
C TYR A 159 -26.06 11.56 1.16
N LEU A 160 -24.90 11.15 0.63
CA LEU A 160 -23.83 10.43 1.36
C LEU A 160 -23.18 11.28 2.47
N THR A 161 -23.25 12.61 2.37
CA THR A 161 -22.64 13.55 3.33
C THR A 161 -23.55 13.96 4.49
N LYS A 162 -24.87 13.71 4.43
CA LYS A 162 -25.86 14.27 5.38
C LYS A 162 -26.22 13.42 6.60
N ASP A 163 -25.83 12.15 6.64
CA ASP A 163 -26.34 11.27 7.69
C ASP A 163 -25.30 10.21 8.08
N GLU A 164 -24.91 10.20 9.36
CA GLU A 164 -23.90 9.28 9.92
C GLU A 164 -24.39 7.81 10.01
N SER A 165 -25.67 7.56 9.78
CA SER A 165 -26.28 6.22 9.81
C SER A 165 -26.09 5.41 8.54
N LYS A 166 -25.38 5.91 7.53
CA LYS A 166 -25.30 5.31 6.20
C LYS A 166 -24.18 4.29 6.03
N PHE A 167 -24.43 3.36 5.11
CA PHE A 167 -23.56 2.23 4.84
C PHE A 167 -22.25 2.62 4.15
N ILE A 168 -22.25 3.72 3.37
CA ILE A 168 -21.08 4.25 2.65
C ILE A 168 -20.93 5.73 2.98
N THR A 169 -19.73 6.13 3.40
CA THR A 169 -19.37 7.49 3.80
C THR A 169 -18.42 8.14 2.78
N LEU A 170 -18.22 9.46 2.90
CA LEU A 170 -17.21 10.16 2.11
C LEU A 170 -15.79 9.61 2.38
N ASP A 171 -15.51 9.14 3.60
CA ASP A 171 -14.22 8.54 3.93
C ASP A 171 -14.02 7.19 3.22
N ASP A 172 -15.09 6.41 3.01
CA ASP A 172 -15.02 5.18 2.23
C ASP A 172 -14.69 5.47 0.76
N PHE A 173 -15.21 6.56 0.17
CA PHE A 173 -14.80 7.04 -1.15
C PHE A 173 -13.33 7.44 -1.20
N ASN A 174 -12.83 8.14 -0.18
CA ASN A 174 -11.42 8.50 -0.08
C ASN A 174 -10.51 7.26 -0.01
N ILE A 175 -10.96 6.23 0.73
CA ILE A 175 -10.26 4.95 0.80
C ILE A 175 -10.27 4.25 -0.56
N CYS A 176 -11.40 4.26 -1.28
CA CYS A 176 -11.49 3.68 -2.63
C CYS A 176 -10.57 4.40 -3.63
N MET A 177 -10.55 5.74 -3.60
CA MET A 177 -9.63 6.54 -4.42
C MET A 177 -8.18 6.21 -4.13
N LYS A 178 -7.81 6.08 -2.85
CA LYS A 178 -6.49 5.67 -2.42
C LYS A 178 -6.14 4.27 -2.96
N LEU A 179 -7.00 3.29 -2.76
CA LEU A 179 -6.79 1.90 -3.19
C LEU A 179 -6.68 1.79 -4.71
N ALA A 180 -7.55 2.48 -5.45
CA ALA A 180 -7.50 2.54 -6.90
C ALA A 180 -6.19 3.21 -7.40
N SER A 181 -5.72 4.27 -6.74
CA SER A 181 -4.46 4.93 -7.08
C SER A 181 -3.25 4.07 -6.76
N LEU A 182 -3.28 3.35 -5.64
CA LEU A 182 -2.24 2.41 -5.20
C LEU A 182 -2.07 1.25 -6.18
N ASN A 183 -3.16 0.82 -6.84
CA ASN A 183 -3.18 -0.32 -7.75
C ASN A 183 -3.29 0.06 -9.24
N GLY A 184 -3.30 1.35 -9.57
CA GLY A 184 -3.25 1.82 -10.96
C GLY A 184 -4.58 1.76 -11.72
N HIS A 185 -5.72 1.74 -11.04
CA HIS A 185 -7.05 1.57 -11.64
C HIS A 185 -7.66 2.91 -12.06
N ASN A 186 -7.18 3.48 -13.16
CA ASN A 186 -7.61 4.79 -13.67
C ASN A 186 -9.11 4.88 -13.97
N ASN A 187 -9.72 3.81 -14.47
CA ASN A 187 -11.15 3.76 -14.76
C ASN A 187 -12.01 3.94 -13.49
N ILE A 188 -11.55 3.43 -12.36
CA ILE A 188 -12.23 3.62 -11.06
C ILE A 188 -12.02 5.04 -10.58
N ILE A 189 -10.77 5.54 -10.64
CA ILE A 189 -10.45 6.92 -10.27
C ILE A 189 -11.33 7.89 -11.07
N GLN A 190 -11.39 7.70 -12.39
CA GLN A 190 -12.24 8.49 -13.25
C GLN A 190 -13.71 8.49 -12.82
N TYR A 191 -14.26 7.29 -12.60
CA TYR A 191 -15.64 7.14 -12.18
C TYR A 191 -15.92 7.81 -10.82
N LEU A 192 -15.02 7.67 -9.85
CA LEU A 192 -15.17 8.29 -8.54
C LEU A 192 -15.03 9.83 -8.60
N ILE A 193 -14.13 10.36 -9.44
CA ILE A 193 -14.04 11.82 -9.70
C ILE A 193 -15.32 12.32 -10.34
N GLU A 194 -15.86 11.61 -11.33
CA GLU A 194 -17.10 11.97 -12.00
C GLU A 194 -18.31 11.97 -11.06
N LEU A 195 -18.33 11.13 -10.04
CA LEU A 195 -19.37 11.11 -8.99
C LEU A 195 -19.19 12.25 -7.98
N GLY A 196 -17.96 12.68 -7.74
CA GLY A 196 -17.60 13.65 -6.71
C GLY A 196 -17.16 14.98 -7.30
N GLU A 197 -18.07 15.88 -7.70
CA GLU A 197 -17.72 17.23 -8.19
C GLU A 197 -16.91 18.06 -7.19
N ASP A 198 -16.93 17.71 -5.89
CA ASP A 198 -16.20 18.40 -4.81
C ASP A 198 -14.99 17.62 -4.27
N ILE A 199 -14.34 16.77 -5.07
CA ILE A 199 -13.07 16.18 -4.64
C ILE A 199 -12.03 17.31 -4.58
N LYS A 200 -11.83 17.83 -3.36
CA LYS A 200 -10.89 18.93 -3.10
C LYS A 200 -9.50 18.56 -3.62
N GLU A 201 -8.83 19.56 -4.19
CA GLU A 201 -7.46 19.48 -4.72
C GLU A 201 -6.49 18.74 -3.79
N ASP A 202 -6.59 18.94 -2.48
CA ASP A 202 -5.82 18.25 -1.46
C ASP A 202 -5.94 16.71 -1.51
N LYS A 203 -7.14 16.19 -1.81
CA LYS A 203 -7.39 14.73 -1.83
C LYS A 203 -6.75 14.06 -3.04
N LEU A 204 -6.78 14.70 -4.21
CA LEU A 204 -6.08 14.22 -5.39
C LEU A 204 -4.57 14.23 -5.20
N GLY A 205 -4.02 15.19 -4.46
CA GLY A 205 -2.62 15.24 -4.09
C GLY A 205 -2.19 14.05 -3.22
N TYR A 206 -3.06 13.53 -2.34
CA TYR A 206 -2.80 12.27 -1.63
C TYR A 206 -2.78 11.07 -2.59
N CYS A 207 -3.70 11.02 -3.56
CA CYS A 207 -3.74 9.95 -4.56
C CYS A 207 -2.47 9.91 -5.42
N ILE A 208 -1.92 11.07 -5.79
CA ILE A 208 -0.63 11.18 -6.48
C ILE A 208 0.49 10.46 -5.70
N ARG A 209 0.57 10.65 -4.38
CA ARG A 209 1.59 10.00 -3.55
C ARG A 209 1.45 8.49 -3.55
N TRP A 210 0.21 7.97 -3.52
CA TRP A 210 -0.05 6.52 -3.56
C TRP A 210 0.32 5.93 -4.93
N ALA A 211 -0.06 6.59 -6.03
CA ALA A 211 0.34 6.18 -7.38
C ALA A 211 1.87 6.20 -7.53
N CYS A 212 2.53 7.20 -6.95
CA CYS A 212 3.98 7.33 -6.95
C CYS A 212 4.65 6.22 -6.15
N SER A 213 4.14 5.91 -4.94
CA SER A 213 4.72 4.86 -4.08
C SER A 213 4.62 3.46 -4.66
N SER A 214 3.63 3.21 -5.51
CA SER A 214 3.40 1.90 -6.16
C SER A 214 3.92 1.83 -7.59
N GLY A 215 4.50 2.90 -8.12
CA GLY A 215 5.09 2.90 -9.44
C GLY A 215 4.10 3.06 -10.61
N HIS A 216 2.86 3.48 -10.36
CA HIS A 216 1.85 3.63 -11.41
C HIS A 216 1.97 4.98 -12.14
N LEU A 217 2.95 5.12 -13.04
CA LEU A 217 3.21 6.35 -13.79
C LEU A 217 2.00 6.85 -14.57
N GLN A 218 1.21 5.96 -15.17
CA GLN A 218 0.03 6.37 -15.95
C GLN A 218 -1.04 6.98 -15.03
N THR A 219 -1.25 6.38 -13.87
CA THR A 219 -2.16 6.93 -12.84
C THR A 219 -1.64 8.26 -12.29
N PHE A 220 -0.33 8.36 -12.04
CA PHE A 220 0.31 9.58 -11.62
C PHE A 220 0.08 10.72 -12.62
N LYS A 221 0.32 10.48 -13.91
CA LYS A 221 0.07 11.45 -14.99
C LYS A 221 -1.42 11.80 -15.11
N TYR A 222 -2.28 10.80 -15.03
CA TYR A 222 -3.73 10.99 -15.11
C TYR A 222 -4.25 11.90 -13.99
N LEU A 223 -3.82 11.71 -12.76
CA LEU A 223 -4.21 12.55 -11.62
C LEU A 223 -3.78 14.01 -11.80
N ILE A 224 -2.58 14.26 -12.34
CA ILE A 224 -2.12 15.63 -12.69
C ILE A 224 -3.02 16.24 -13.76
N GLN A 225 -3.39 15.50 -14.80
CA GLN A 225 -4.29 15.95 -15.84
C GLN A 225 -5.69 16.30 -15.30
N MET A 226 -6.12 15.62 -14.25
CA MET A 226 -7.39 15.87 -13.56
C MET A 226 -7.32 17.04 -12.55
N GLY A 227 -6.20 17.78 -12.52
CA GLY A 227 -6.06 18.99 -11.70
C GLY A 227 -5.45 18.77 -10.33
N ALA A 228 -4.86 17.60 -10.06
CA ALA A 228 -4.16 17.39 -8.79
C ALA A 228 -2.90 18.26 -8.72
N SER A 229 -2.79 19.10 -7.69
CA SER A 229 -1.58 19.88 -7.43
C SER A 229 -0.48 18.96 -6.89
N ILE A 230 0.65 18.96 -7.58
CA ILE A 230 1.81 18.16 -7.19
C ILE A 230 2.76 18.96 -6.28
N GLU A 231 2.78 20.30 -6.38
CA GLU A 231 3.72 21.17 -5.68
C GLU A 231 3.78 20.90 -4.17
N PRO A 232 2.66 20.79 -3.44
CA PRO A 232 2.70 20.49 -2.00
C PRO A 232 3.21 19.09 -1.68
N HIS A 233 3.26 18.21 -2.70
CA HIS A 233 3.56 16.78 -2.53
C HIS A 233 4.84 16.34 -3.23
N ILE A 234 5.51 17.23 -3.98
CA ILE A 234 6.65 16.90 -4.85
C ILE A 234 7.80 16.23 -4.09
N GLU A 235 8.16 16.76 -2.92
CA GLU A 235 9.21 16.20 -2.09
C GLU A 235 8.90 14.77 -1.68
N LYS A 236 7.67 14.50 -1.23
CA LYS A 236 7.24 13.15 -0.86
C LYS A 236 7.17 12.21 -2.05
N CYS A 237 6.71 12.68 -3.21
CA CYS A 237 6.68 11.88 -4.44
C CYS A 237 8.07 11.47 -4.89
N ILE A 238 9.02 12.41 -4.89
CA ILE A 238 10.43 12.14 -5.21
C ILE A 238 11.00 11.11 -4.24
N ASN A 239 10.80 11.32 -2.93
CA ASN A 239 11.28 10.42 -1.89
C ASN A 239 10.71 9.00 -2.06
N LEU A 240 9.39 8.86 -2.23
CA LEU A 240 8.73 7.58 -2.45
C LEU A 240 9.23 6.89 -3.72
N ALA A 241 9.39 7.62 -4.84
CA ALA A 241 9.89 7.07 -6.08
C ALA A 241 11.33 6.55 -5.95
N TYR A 242 12.17 7.22 -5.16
CA TYR A 242 13.53 6.74 -4.85
C TYR A 242 13.54 5.55 -3.90
N ILE A 243 12.79 5.60 -2.79
CA ILE A 243 12.71 4.50 -1.81
C ILE A 243 12.23 3.21 -2.47
N TYR A 244 11.17 3.30 -3.25
CA TYR A 244 10.60 2.13 -3.94
C TYR A 244 11.20 1.84 -5.31
N LYS A 245 12.26 2.59 -5.71
CA LYS A 245 13.05 2.37 -6.94
C LYS A 245 12.25 2.46 -8.25
N HIS A 246 11.26 3.34 -8.29
CA HIS A 246 10.43 3.55 -9.48
C HIS A 246 11.12 4.47 -10.50
N GLN A 247 12.11 3.94 -11.24
CA GLN A 247 12.96 4.67 -12.19
C GLN A 247 12.15 5.48 -13.22
N HIS A 248 11.05 4.93 -13.71
CA HIS A 248 10.20 5.59 -14.71
C HIS A 248 9.49 6.83 -14.15
N ILE A 249 9.09 6.81 -12.87
CA ILE A 249 8.53 8.00 -12.18
C ILE A 249 9.62 9.03 -11.91
N VAL A 250 10.80 8.58 -11.43
CA VAL A 250 11.95 9.48 -11.24
C VAL A 250 12.32 10.17 -12.54
N SER A 251 12.40 9.42 -13.66
CA SER A 251 12.69 9.97 -14.97
C SER A 251 11.67 11.01 -15.41
N TYR A 252 10.37 10.74 -15.19
CA TYR A 252 9.32 11.69 -15.50
C TYR A 252 9.40 12.94 -14.61
N LEU A 253 9.60 12.79 -13.30
CA LEU A 253 9.74 13.92 -12.38
C LEU A 253 10.92 14.83 -12.76
N LYS A 254 12.03 14.25 -13.24
CA LYS A 254 13.18 15.01 -13.75
C LYS A 254 12.86 15.87 -14.98
N THR A 255 11.84 15.51 -15.76
CA THR A 255 11.44 16.32 -16.94
C THR A 255 10.64 17.56 -16.57
N ILE A 256 9.99 17.56 -15.40
CA ILE A 256 9.06 18.65 -15.00
C ILE A 256 9.57 19.46 -13.80
N TYR A 257 10.51 18.93 -13.02
CA TYR A 257 11.05 19.58 -11.81
C TYR A 257 12.56 19.47 -11.70
N ASN A 258 13.18 20.44 -11.03
CA ASN A 258 14.58 20.33 -10.59
C ASN A 258 14.67 19.36 -9.39
N VAL A 259 14.70 18.06 -9.69
CA VAL A 259 14.65 16.99 -8.68
C VAL A 259 15.84 17.04 -7.73
N ASN A 260 17.00 17.58 -8.17
CA ASN A 260 18.23 17.60 -7.36
C ASN A 260 18.07 18.38 -6.05
N GLU A 261 17.32 19.48 -6.04
CA GLU A 261 17.04 20.25 -4.82
C GLU A 261 16.27 19.46 -3.77
N TYR A 262 15.35 18.60 -4.22
CA TYR A 262 14.52 17.79 -3.34
C TYR A 262 15.23 16.53 -2.86
N ILE A 263 16.12 15.94 -3.67
CA ILE A 263 16.89 14.75 -3.27
C ILE A 263 17.76 15.03 -2.05
N VAL A 264 18.38 16.19 -1.96
CA VAL A 264 19.21 16.56 -0.80
C VAL A 264 18.38 16.57 0.48
N LYS A 265 17.17 17.16 0.44
CA LYS A 265 16.25 17.17 1.59
C LYS A 265 15.81 15.75 1.96
N CYS A 266 15.43 14.92 0.96
CA CYS A 266 15.03 13.52 1.15
C CYS A 266 16.14 12.71 1.81
N ILE A 267 17.39 12.87 1.37
CA ILE A 267 18.55 12.16 1.90
C ILE A 267 18.73 12.46 3.39
N ASN A 268 18.60 13.70 3.81
CA ASN A 268 18.74 14.08 5.23
C ASN A 268 17.68 13.41 6.12
N THR A 269 16.44 13.32 5.63
CA THR A 269 15.34 12.62 6.32
C THR A 269 15.59 11.13 6.44
N VAL A 270 16.13 10.54 5.37
CA VAL A 270 16.41 9.11 5.26
C VAL A 270 17.65 8.74 6.11
N PHE A 271 18.69 9.57 6.17
CA PHE A 271 19.91 9.31 6.93
C PHE A 271 19.83 9.61 8.44
N SER A 272 18.70 10.05 8.95
CA SER A 272 18.53 10.26 10.40
C SER A 272 18.56 8.96 11.22
N ASN A 273 18.34 7.80 10.59
CA ASN A 273 18.27 6.48 11.24
C ASN A 273 19.32 5.49 10.67
N VAL A 274 19.63 4.49 11.44
CA VAL A 274 20.60 3.38 11.31
C VAL A 274 20.93 2.88 9.90
N GLU A 275 22.21 2.50 9.66
CA GLU A 275 22.69 1.80 8.44
C GLU A 275 21.98 0.46 8.26
N SER A 276 20.88 0.45 7.51
CA SER A 276 20.12 -0.76 7.16
C SER A 276 20.41 -1.20 5.72
N ASN A 277 20.13 -2.47 5.41
CA ASN A 277 20.23 -2.96 4.03
C ASN A 277 19.29 -2.21 3.06
N GLU A 278 18.18 -1.69 3.56
CA GLU A 278 17.25 -0.86 2.78
C GLU A 278 17.90 0.43 2.29
N TYR A 279 18.74 1.03 3.12
CA TYR A 279 19.52 2.22 2.76
C TYR A 279 20.51 1.97 1.65
N LEU A 280 21.29 0.90 1.76
CA LEU A 280 22.27 0.55 0.73
C LEU A 280 21.57 0.40 -0.62
N SER A 281 20.40 -0.22 -0.63
CA SER A 281 19.62 -0.42 -1.84
C SER A 281 19.10 0.90 -2.45
N VAL A 282 18.77 1.90 -1.63
CA VAL A 282 18.41 3.25 -2.12
C VAL A 282 19.63 3.96 -2.72
N ILE A 283 20.81 3.85 -2.11
CA ILE A 283 22.03 4.44 -2.63
C ILE A 283 22.45 3.78 -3.93
N GLU A 284 22.38 2.45 -4.04
CA GLU A 284 22.59 1.73 -5.30
C GLU A 284 21.66 2.25 -6.39
N PHE A 285 20.40 2.46 -6.06
CA PHE A 285 19.43 3.02 -6.99
C PHE A 285 19.77 4.46 -7.38
N LEU A 286 20.20 5.33 -6.45
CA LEU A 286 20.64 6.70 -6.76
C LEU A 286 21.82 6.69 -7.73
N ILE A 287 22.78 5.78 -7.54
CA ILE A 287 23.94 5.59 -8.43
C ILE A 287 23.46 5.16 -9.82
N THR A 288 22.60 4.14 -9.90
CA THR A 288 22.08 3.63 -11.20
C THR A 288 21.20 4.65 -11.91
N ALA A 289 20.46 5.47 -11.17
CA ALA A 289 19.66 6.58 -11.70
C ALA A 289 20.51 7.77 -12.18
N LYS A 290 21.84 7.67 -12.09
CA LYS A 290 22.80 8.73 -12.48
C LYS A 290 22.44 10.09 -11.87
N VAL A 291 22.23 10.10 -10.55
CA VAL A 291 22.03 11.31 -9.79
C VAL A 291 23.33 12.12 -9.81
N ASP A 292 23.21 13.45 -9.70
CA ASP A 292 24.35 14.36 -9.71
C ASP A 292 25.43 13.91 -8.72
N GLY A 293 26.69 13.89 -9.18
CA GLY A 293 27.84 13.50 -8.37
C GLY A 293 28.02 14.34 -7.10
N THR A 294 27.58 15.59 -7.11
CA THR A 294 27.60 16.46 -5.91
C THR A 294 26.68 15.93 -4.80
N ILE A 295 25.54 15.36 -5.18
CA ILE A 295 24.61 14.72 -4.24
C ILE A 295 25.24 13.46 -3.65
N LEU A 296 25.80 12.59 -4.47
CA LEU A 296 26.49 11.37 -4.03
C LEU A 296 27.69 11.71 -3.12
N TYR A 297 28.39 12.80 -3.42
CA TYR A 297 29.47 13.28 -2.57
C TYR A 297 28.94 13.82 -1.21
N ASN A 298 27.80 14.50 -1.16
CA ASN A 298 27.17 14.89 0.10
C ASN A 298 26.74 13.66 0.92
N ILE A 299 26.21 12.61 0.28
CA ILE A 299 25.95 11.33 0.95
C ILE A 299 27.25 10.74 1.53
N MET A 300 28.35 10.80 0.79
CA MET A 300 29.67 10.37 1.28
C MET A 300 30.06 11.11 2.56
N LYS A 301 29.90 12.44 2.61
CA LYS A 301 30.19 13.23 3.81
C LYS A 301 29.35 12.79 5.01
N ILE A 302 28.03 12.62 4.83
CA ILE A 302 27.15 12.16 5.90
C ILE A 302 27.55 10.75 6.36
N ALA A 303 27.84 9.84 5.45
CA ALA A 303 28.29 8.48 5.75
C ALA A 303 29.60 8.48 6.55
N CYS A 304 30.52 9.41 6.25
CA CYS A 304 31.74 9.61 7.03
C CYS A 304 31.47 10.06 8.46
N ILE A 305 30.56 11.03 8.67
CA ILE A 305 30.17 11.52 10.01
C ILE A 305 29.51 10.41 10.82
N LYS A 306 28.59 9.67 10.20
CA LYS A 306 27.83 8.59 10.87
C LYS A 306 28.61 7.27 10.99
N GLY A 307 29.72 7.14 10.27
CA GLY A 307 30.56 5.94 10.25
C GLY A 307 29.92 4.77 9.50
N TYR A 308 29.19 5.02 8.43
CA TYR A 308 28.52 4.02 7.61
C TYR A 308 29.48 3.41 6.58
N ILE A 309 30.22 2.41 7.00
CA ILE A 309 31.34 1.84 6.21
C ILE A 309 30.86 1.19 4.89
N ARG A 310 29.71 0.53 4.89
CA ARG A 310 29.14 -0.13 3.68
C ARG A 310 28.77 0.91 2.63
N THR A 311 28.11 1.99 3.05
CA THR A 311 27.74 3.14 2.19
C THR A 311 28.98 3.77 1.57
N ILE A 312 30.03 4.00 2.38
CA ILE A 312 31.29 4.58 1.90
C ILE A 312 31.93 3.66 0.84
N LYS A 313 32.02 2.36 1.09
CA LYS A 313 32.54 1.38 0.13
C LYS A 313 31.76 1.38 -1.18
N LEU A 314 30.43 1.44 -1.12
CA LEU A 314 29.56 1.49 -2.28
C LEU A 314 29.80 2.75 -3.13
N LEU A 315 29.87 3.92 -2.49
CA LEU A 315 30.12 5.20 -3.15
C LEU A 315 31.51 5.25 -3.79
N ILE A 316 32.54 4.73 -3.10
CA ILE A 316 33.90 4.61 -3.69
C ILE A 316 33.86 3.68 -4.89
N GLY A 317 33.19 2.53 -4.81
CA GLY A 317 33.02 1.59 -5.92
C GLY A 317 32.29 2.20 -7.13
N SER A 318 31.42 3.19 -6.92
CA SER A 318 30.74 3.94 -7.97
C SER A 318 31.56 5.09 -8.57
N GLY A 319 32.81 5.29 -8.11
CA GLY A 319 33.71 6.31 -8.61
C GLY A 319 33.74 7.64 -7.86
N ILE A 320 32.98 7.75 -6.77
CA ILE A 320 33.04 8.94 -5.90
C ILE A 320 34.32 8.91 -5.07
N LYS A 321 35.20 9.86 -5.31
CA LYS A 321 36.49 9.94 -4.63
C LYS A 321 36.36 10.73 -3.30
N PRO A 322 36.68 10.13 -2.15
CA PRO A 322 36.74 10.86 -0.90
C PRO A 322 37.97 11.81 -0.90
N ASP A 323 37.85 12.91 -0.19
CA ASP A 323 38.87 13.95 -0.07
C ASP A 323 39.29 14.19 1.41
N LYS A 324 40.06 15.26 1.62
CA LYS A 324 40.50 15.69 2.97
C LYS A 324 39.32 16.00 3.88
N THR A 325 38.24 16.54 3.33
CA THR A 325 37.03 16.85 4.10
C THR A 325 36.37 15.56 4.59
N CYS A 326 36.27 14.54 3.74
CA CYS A 326 35.77 13.23 4.12
C CYS A 326 36.62 12.58 5.23
N LEU A 327 37.95 12.72 5.18
CA LEU A 327 38.84 12.21 6.22
C LEU A 327 38.63 12.95 7.57
N LEU A 328 38.47 14.26 7.54
CA LEU A 328 38.19 15.07 8.74
C LEU A 328 36.87 14.63 9.37
N LEU A 329 35.82 14.51 8.55
CA LEU A 329 34.48 14.08 9.00
C LEU A 329 34.50 12.63 9.53
N ALA A 330 35.21 11.72 8.87
CA ALA A 330 35.38 10.33 9.32
C ALA A 330 36.05 10.26 10.70
N SER A 331 37.01 11.15 10.99
CA SER A 331 37.68 11.18 12.31
C SER A 331 36.73 11.56 13.46
N THR A 332 35.58 12.18 13.19
CA THR A 332 34.56 12.49 14.20
C THR A 332 33.68 11.27 14.52
N SER A 333 33.66 10.25 13.67
CA SER A 333 32.79 9.06 13.86
C SER A 333 33.30 8.08 14.92
N LEU A 334 34.54 8.27 15.42
CA LEU A 334 35.24 7.38 16.34
C LEU A 334 35.43 5.93 15.83
N LYS A 335 35.10 5.64 14.57
CA LYS A 335 35.26 4.32 13.92
C LYS A 335 36.57 4.29 13.15
N SER A 336 37.60 3.64 13.72
CA SER A 336 38.95 3.53 13.14
C SER A 336 38.94 2.92 11.73
N GLU A 337 38.06 1.96 11.46
CA GLU A 337 37.93 1.33 10.16
C GLU A 337 37.53 2.33 9.06
N VAL A 338 36.59 3.25 9.34
CA VAL A 338 36.18 4.29 8.38
C VAL A 338 37.34 5.22 8.08
N VAL A 339 38.04 5.66 9.11
CA VAL A 339 39.23 6.54 8.97
C VAL A 339 40.30 5.85 8.11
N ASN A 340 40.58 4.57 8.35
CA ASN A 340 41.57 3.81 7.61
C ASN A 340 41.15 3.61 6.15
N LEU A 341 39.87 3.33 5.88
CA LEU A 341 39.32 3.20 4.54
C LEU A 341 39.46 4.52 3.77
N ILE A 342 39.08 5.64 4.36
CA ILE A 342 39.19 6.96 3.70
C ILE A 342 40.66 7.33 3.46
N LYS A 343 41.56 7.05 4.40
CA LYS A 343 43.01 7.27 4.23
C LYS A 343 43.58 6.49 3.07
N SER A 344 43.21 5.24 2.90
CA SER A 344 43.68 4.42 1.80
C SER A 344 43.26 4.93 0.42
N CYS A 345 42.13 5.66 0.36
CA CYS A 345 41.59 6.21 -0.88
C CYS A 345 42.03 7.67 -1.15
N CYS A 346 42.42 8.42 -0.10
CA CYS A 346 42.94 9.78 -0.27
C CYS A 346 44.42 9.75 -0.64
N THR A 347 44.81 10.29 -1.78
CA THR A 347 46.21 10.57 -2.15
C THR A 347 46.75 11.71 -1.28
N MET A 348 47.04 11.44 -0.02
CA MET A 348 47.61 12.45 0.92
C MET A 348 49.05 12.09 1.25
N GLU A 349 49.95 12.98 0.90
CA GLU A 349 51.30 12.99 1.47
C GLU A 349 51.21 13.11 3.01
N ASN A 350 52.01 12.28 3.69
CA ASN A 350 52.08 12.06 5.13
C ASN A 350 52.11 13.38 5.97
N LYS A 351 50.93 13.87 6.43
CA LYS A 351 50.86 14.75 7.58
C LYS A 351 50.18 14.07 8.74
N SER A 352 50.82 14.04 9.88
CA SER A 352 50.48 13.23 11.06
C SER A 352 49.03 13.42 11.51
N VAL A 353 48.35 12.27 11.75
CA VAL A 353 46.94 12.14 12.25
C VAL A 353 46.68 12.99 13.52
N LYS A 354 47.73 13.33 14.30
CA LYS A 354 47.60 14.14 15.52
C LYS A 354 47.15 15.59 15.23
N SER A 355 47.57 16.21 14.11
CA SER A 355 47.15 17.58 13.76
C SER A 355 45.69 17.62 13.23
N ILE A 356 45.20 16.53 12.68
CA ILE A 356 43.83 16.43 12.14
C ILE A 356 42.82 16.24 13.29
N LYS A 357 43.14 15.43 14.31
CA LYS A 357 42.28 15.27 15.49
C LYS A 357 42.07 16.58 16.29
N LYS A 358 43.09 17.46 16.35
CA LYS A 358 42.98 18.76 17.02
C LYS A 358 41.99 19.67 16.28
N LYS A 359 41.98 19.67 14.93
CA LYS A 359 41.02 20.43 14.13
C LYS A 359 39.62 19.83 14.11
N ALA A 360 39.48 18.49 14.26
CA ALA A 360 38.17 17.83 14.30
C ALA A 360 37.36 18.20 15.57
N ASN A 361 38.06 18.42 16.71
CA ASN A 361 37.40 18.85 17.96
C ASN A 361 36.89 20.30 17.87
N GLU A 362 37.51 21.16 17.04
CA GLU A 362 36.99 22.50 16.75
C GLU A 362 35.75 22.47 15.86
N PHE A 363 35.58 21.40 15.03
CA PHE A 363 34.39 21.21 14.18
C PHE A 363 33.21 20.53 14.87
N VAL A 364 33.39 19.93 16.06
CA VAL A 364 32.27 19.39 16.87
C VAL A 364 31.33 20.51 17.31
N THR A 365 31.85 21.72 17.50
CA THR A 365 31.06 22.95 17.72
C THR A 365 30.28 23.39 16.49
N LEU A 366 30.67 23.00 15.28
CA LEU A 366 29.95 23.23 14.02
C LEU A 366 28.82 22.22 13.77
N LYS A 367 28.69 21.18 14.59
CA LYS A 367 27.60 20.22 14.51
C LYS A 367 26.21 20.86 14.67
N HIS A 368 26.14 21.97 15.43
CA HIS A 368 24.93 22.78 15.55
C HIS A 368 24.71 23.70 14.34
N CYS A 369 25.77 24.23 13.73
CA CYS A 369 25.65 25.10 12.56
C CYS A 369 25.29 24.38 11.28
N ILE A 370 25.59 23.06 11.15
CA ILE A 370 25.21 22.27 9.95
C ILE A 370 23.73 21.88 10.01
N GLN A 371 23.10 21.87 11.19
CA GLN A 371 21.65 21.68 11.32
C GLN A 371 20.84 22.93 10.92
N ASP A 372 21.44 24.12 11.02
CA ASP A 372 20.76 25.40 10.73
C ASP A 372 21.04 25.94 9.33
N CYS A 373 21.94 25.32 8.55
CA CYS A 373 22.32 25.75 7.21
C CYS A 373 21.90 24.78 6.07
N TRP A 374 21.02 23.80 6.39
CA TRP A 374 20.54 22.85 5.36
C TRP A 374 19.03 22.71 5.37
#